data_78a2db88850fe09e54bcf83c5dcf93df
#
_entry.id   78a2db88850fe09e54bcf83c5dcf93df
#
_cell.length_a   1.000
_cell.length_b   1.000
_cell.length_c   1.000
_cell.angle_alpha   90.00
_cell.angle_beta   90.00
_cell.angle_gamma   90.00
#
_symmetry.space_group_name_H-M   'P 1'
#
loop_
_entity.id
_entity.type
_entity.pdbx_description
1 polymer ?
#
loop_
_entity_poly.entity_id
_entity_poly.type
_entity_poly.pdbx_seq_one_letter_code
_entity_poly.pdbx_strand_id
1 'polypeptide(L)'
;ETKNAQKLMDEVSSKQIIVIGGDGTINEVVNNYHGEDIIYLAQGSGNDLARSLQLERSSSCIIKLINSSDFNVYDVGDVNGKKFCSGFDIGFNADVINRVEKTRLKKYFGSYIYLVEGVITILKLKKYYAKIQVGDNILETNNLCLLNLMLQPYEGGGIKFSNTATGCDGQFHIMIMADMSWFRFVYNYICLLLHKHDKLKGVRILKADSLSVETSQS
;
A
#
# COMPACT_ATOMS: atom_id res chain seq x y z
N GLU A 1 6.65 17.19 11.82
CA GLU A 1 7.57 17.74 10.77
C GLU A 1 7.37 17.09 9.38
N THR A 2 6.34 16.27 9.19
CA THR A 2 6.10 15.49 7.98
C THR A 2 5.39 16.24 6.83
N LYS A 3 5.18 17.54 6.92
CA LYS A 3 4.51 18.33 5.86
C LYS A 3 5.45 19.23 5.04
N ASN A 4 6.75 18.93 5.05
CA ASN A 4 7.76 19.78 4.41
C ASN A 4 8.41 19.17 3.16
N ALA A 5 8.05 17.95 2.75
CA ALA A 5 8.66 17.34 1.56
C ALA A 5 8.38 18.19 0.31
N GLN A 6 7.16 18.65 0.12
CA GLN A 6 6.79 19.53 -1.00
C GLN A 6 7.65 20.78 -1.03
N LYS A 7 7.72 21.52 0.09
CA LYS A 7 8.51 22.77 0.16
C LYS A 7 9.98 22.52 -0.13
N LEU A 8 10.55 21.44 0.40
CA LEU A 8 11.94 21.08 0.17
C LEU A 8 12.19 20.66 -1.28
N MET A 9 11.27 19.93 -1.91
CA MET A 9 11.37 19.54 -3.32
C MET A 9 11.28 20.74 -4.26
N ASP A 10 10.42 21.71 -3.96
CA ASP A 10 10.28 22.95 -4.75
C ASP A 10 11.51 23.87 -4.64
N GLU A 11 12.25 23.80 -3.52
CA GLU A 11 13.46 24.62 -3.28
C GLU A 11 14.76 23.98 -3.84
N VAL A 12 14.76 22.66 -4.13
CA VAL A 12 15.97 21.93 -4.54
C VAL A 12 15.94 21.59 -6.01
N SER A 13 16.85 22.18 -6.78
CA SER A 13 17.14 21.81 -8.16
C SER A 13 18.29 20.78 -8.21
N SER A 14 18.01 19.54 -7.83
CA SER A 14 18.97 18.44 -7.87
C SER A 14 18.50 17.35 -8.82
N LYS A 15 19.42 16.68 -9.50
CA LYS A 15 19.11 15.50 -10.32
C LYS A 15 18.92 14.23 -9.49
N GLN A 16 19.38 14.24 -8.24
CA GLN A 16 19.36 13.09 -7.36
C GLN A 16 19.00 13.51 -5.95
N ILE A 17 18.12 12.76 -5.31
CA ILE A 17 17.67 13.00 -3.92
C ILE A 17 17.82 11.74 -3.07
N ILE A 18 18.18 11.93 -1.81
CA ILE A 18 18.28 10.86 -0.82
C ILE A 18 17.08 10.98 0.12
N VAL A 19 16.25 9.95 0.13
CA VAL A 19 15.07 9.86 0.98
C VAL A 19 15.37 8.93 2.17
N ILE A 20 15.39 9.48 3.37
CA ILE A 20 15.59 8.72 4.61
C ILE A 20 14.29 8.73 5.39
N GLY A 21 13.58 7.57 5.46
CA GLY A 21 12.29 7.50 6.12
C GLY A 21 11.56 6.19 5.88
N GLY A 22 10.27 6.15 6.20
CA GLY A 22 9.40 5.00 5.94
C GLY A 22 8.56 5.17 4.67
N ASP A 23 7.58 4.25 4.50
CA ASP A 23 6.68 4.21 3.35
C ASP A 23 5.90 5.52 3.15
N GLY A 24 5.50 6.19 4.24
CA GLY A 24 4.85 7.50 4.17
C GLY A 24 5.75 8.60 3.61
N THR A 25 7.05 8.60 3.99
CA THR A 25 8.00 9.61 3.52
C THR A 25 8.26 9.47 2.03
N ILE A 26 8.45 8.25 1.54
CA ILE A 26 8.66 8.02 0.11
C ILE A 26 7.40 8.38 -0.70
N ASN A 27 6.20 8.10 -0.18
CA ASN A 27 4.95 8.49 -0.82
C ASN A 27 4.79 10.02 -0.91
N GLU A 28 5.19 10.78 0.13
CA GLU A 28 5.23 12.25 0.07
C GLU A 28 6.19 12.75 -1.02
N VAL A 29 7.38 12.18 -1.11
CA VAL A 29 8.37 12.55 -2.13
C VAL A 29 7.83 12.26 -3.54
N VAL A 30 7.26 11.09 -3.78
CA VAL A 30 6.74 10.72 -5.11
C VAL A 30 5.56 11.60 -5.54
N ASN A 31 4.76 12.12 -4.60
CA ASN A 31 3.70 13.07 -4.92
C ASN A 31 4.23 14.47 -5.35
N ASN A 32 5.49 14.77 -5.03
CA ASN A 32 6.16 16.02 -5.39
C ASN A 32 7.35 15.78 -6.34
N TYR A 33 7.37 14.65 -7.04
CA TYR A 33 8.44 14.21 -7.92
C TYR A 33 8.46 14.97 -9.23
N HIS A 34 9.64 15.47 -9.62
CA HIS A 34 9.87 16.25 -10.85
C HIS A 34 10.83 15.57 -11.83
N GLY A 35 11.24 14.34 -11.59
CA GLY A 35 12.13 13.57 -12.45
C GLY A 35 13.51 13.26 -11.85
N GLU A 36 13.68 13.42 -10.54
CA GLU A 36 14.92 13.15 -9.83
C GLU A 36 15.17 11.64 -9.64
N ASP A 37 16.44 11.24 -9.66
CA ASP A 37 16.80 9.90 -9.20
C ASP A 37 16.68 9.79 -7.69
N ILE A 38 15.98 8.77 -7.20
CA ILE A 38 15.70 8.60 -5.78
C ILE A 38 16.58 7.49 -5.18
N ILE A 39 17.38 7.83 -4.18
CA ILE A 39 18.06 6.88 -3.31
C ILE A 39 17.23 6.72 -2.04
N TYR A 40 16.57 5.58 -1.87
CA TYR A 40 15.68 5.34 -0.73
C TYR A 40 16.34 4.51 0.37
N LEU A 41 16.43 5.10 1.56
CA LEU A 41 16.92 4.47 2.79
C LEU A 41 15.78 4.28 3.76
N ALA A 42 15.31 3.06 3.86
CA ALA A 42 14.16 2.71 4.66
C ALA A 42 14.46 2.71 6.17
N GLN A 43 13.94 3.70 6.89
CA GLN A 43 14.07 3.88 8.35
C GLN A 43 12.70 3.99 9.05
N GLY A 44 11.64 3.54 8.42
CA GLY A 44 10.29 3.49 8.98
C GLY A 44 10.02 2.23 9.80
N SER A 45 8.80 2.12 10.34
CA SER A 45 8.35 0.94 11.12
C SER A 45 7.86 -0.22 10.23
N GLY A 46 7.26 0.07 9.07
CA GLY A 46 6.77 -0.94 8.11
C GLY A 46 7.84 -1.32 7.10
N ASN A 47 8.29 -0.33 6.34
CA ASN A 47 9.27 -0.46 5.25
C ASN A 47 8.88 -1.53 4.23
N ASP A 48 7.61 -1.54 3.85
CA ASP A 48 7.04 -2.56 2.97
C ASP A 48 7.56 -2.41 1.54
N LEU A 49 7.73 -1.17 1.06
CA LEU A 49 8.36 -0.89 -0.22
C LEU A 49 9.80 -1.42 -0.23
N ALA A 50 10.61 -1.10 0.77
CA ALA A 50 11.99 -1.57 0.85
C ALA A 50 12.09 -3.09 0.94
N ARG A 51 11.15 -3.74 1.65
CA ARG A 51 11.03 -5.20 1.70
C ARG A 51 10.71 -5.78 0.32
N SER A 52 9.77 -5.17 -0.39
CA SER A 52 9.35 -5.57 -1.73
C SER A 52 10.49 -5.46 -2.74
N LEU A 53 11.23 -4.36 -2.69
CA LEU A 53 12.35 -4.09 -3.58
C LEU A 53 13.67 -4.73 -3.12
N GLN A 54 13.66 -5.46 -2.00
CA GLN A 54 14.84 -6.10 -1.39
C GLN A 54 16.01 -5.12 -1.17
N LEU A 55 15.67 -3.87 -0.80
CA LEU A 55 16.69 -2.84 -0.59
C LEU A 55 17.54 -3.14 0.64
N GLU A 56 18.85 -2.93 0.49
CA GLU A 56 19.77 -2.99 1.63
C GLU A 56 19.47 -1.86 2.63
N ARG A 57 19.45 -2.21 3.91
CA ARG A 57 19.15 -1.25 4.99
C ARG A 57 20.39 -0.61 5.62
N SER A 58 21.58 -0.94 5.12
CA SER A 58 22.82 -0.47 5.68
C SER A 58 23.18 0.92 5.16
N SER A 59 23.49 1.83 6.08
CA SER A 59 23.99 3.16 5.74
C SER A 59 25.33 3.14 5.00
N SER A 60 26.11 2.07 5.11
CA SER A 60 27.37 1.90 4.37
C SER A 60 27.17 1.78 2.86
N CYS A 61 25.97 1.41 2.40
CA CYS A 61 25.63 1.33 0.97
C CYS A 61 25.38 2.71 0.34
N ILE A 62 25.10 3.76 1.12
CA ILE A 62 24.77 5.09 0.59
C ILE A 62 25.84 5.61 -0.37
N ILE A 63 27.11 5.54 0.02
CA ILE A 63 28.23 6.05 -0.77
C ILE A 63 28.34 5.30 -2.11
N LYS A 64 28.07 3.99 -2.10
CA LYS A 64 28.05 3.19 -3.32
C LYS A 64 26.87 3.59 -4.22
N LEU A 65 25.68 3.80 -3.63
CA LEU A 65 24.48 4.19 -4.36
C LEU A 65 24.58 5.60 -4.95
N ILE A 66 25.15 6.57 -4.23
CA ILE A 66 25.38 7.94 -4.73
C ILE A 66 26.31 7.93 -5.96
N ASN A 67 27.30 7.06 -5.97
CA ASN A 67 28.24 6.93 -7.07
C ASN A 67 27.81 5.92 -8.15
N SER A 68 26.68 5.25 -7.97
CA SER A 68 26.12 4.35 -8.96
C SER A 68 25.35 5.15 -10.02
N SER A 69 25.47 4.71 -11.26
CA SER A 69 24.61 5.16 -12.36
C SER A 69 23.50 4.15 -12.69
N ASP A 70 23.40 3.07 -11.90
CA ASP A 70 22.41 2.01 -12.11
C ASP A 70 21.15 2.32 -11.30
N PHE A 71 20.09 2.75 -11.96
CA PHE A 71 18.78 2.98 -11.37
C PHE A 71 17.77 2.00 -11.95
N ASN A 72 16.89 1.51 -11.08
CA ASN A 72 15.74 0.71 -11.49
C ASN A 72 14.51 1.62 -11.62
N VAL A 73 13.66 1.33 -12.59
CA VAL A 73 12.37 2.00 -12.78
C VAL A 73 11.28 1.17 -12.13
N TYR A 74 10.47 1.82 -11.31
CA TYR A 74 9.34 1.19 -10.64
C TYR A 74 8.05 1.92 -10.95
N ASP A 75 6.95 1.16 -10.93
CA ASP A 75 5.61 1.67 -11.16
C ASP A 75 5.15 2.55 -9.99
N VAL A 76 4.41 3.58 -10.32
CA VAL A 76 3.73 4.46 -9.38
C VAL A 76 2.25 4.46 -9.72
N GLY A 77 1.41 4.13 -8.74
CA GLY A 77 -0.04 4.23 -8.88
C GLY A 77 -0.52 5.66 -8.71
N ASP A 78 -1.60 6.00 -9.39
CA ASP A 78 -2.30 7.27 -9.23
C ASP A 78 -3.78 7.02 -8.93
N VAL A 79 -4.27 7.61 -7.85
CA VAL A 79 -5.68 7.63 -7.49
C VAL A 79 -6.14 9.07 -7.36
N ASN A 80 -6.89 9.55 -8.36
CA ASN A 80 -7.42 10.92 -8.39
C ASN A 80 -6.34 12.00 -8.18
N GLY A 81 -5.16 11.82 -8.82
CA GLY A 81 -4.03 12.75 -8.73
C GLY A 81 -3.16 12.58 -7.49
N LYS A 82 -3.43 11.58 -6.65
CA LYS A 82 -2.55 11.19 -5.53
C LYS A 82 -1.77 9.94 -5.87
N LYS A 83 -0.46 10.03 -5.82
CA LYS A 83 0.46 8.94 -6.15
C LYS A 83 0.74 8.05 -4.94
N PHE A 84 0.99 6.76 -5.21
CA PHE A 84 1.42 5.78 -4.21
C PHE A 84 2.40 4.76 -4.80
N CYS A 85 3.31 4.23 -3.96
CA CYS A 85 4.36 3.31 -4.40
C CYS A 85 4.12 1.84 -4.03
N SER A 86 3.25 1.55 -3.08
CA SER A 86 3.05 0.18 -2.58
C SER A 86 1.64 -0.33 -2.87
N GLY A 87 0.64 0.22 -2.22
CA GLY A 87 -0.73 -0.21 -2.35
C GLY A 87 -1.73 0.88 -2.00
N PHE A 88 -2.99 0.63 -2.35
CA PHE A 88 -4.15 1.46 -2.02
C PHE A 88 -5.33 0.58 -1.60
N ASP A 89 -6.01 0.96 -0.54
CA ASP A 89 -7.06 0.16 0.07
C ASP A 89 -8.40 0.87 0.15
N ILE A 90 -9.47 0.08 -0.01
CA ILE A 90 -10.84 0.46 0.35
C ILE A 90 -11.43 -0.65 1.24
N GLY A 91 -12.19 -0.28 2.26
CA GLY A 91 -12.82 -1.20 3.19
C GLY A 91 -11.97 -1.48 4.42
N PHE A 92 -11.82 -2.75 4.79
CA PHE A 92 -11.26 -3.18 6.07
C PHE A 92 -9.87 -2.57 6.38
N ASN A 93 -8.92 -2.64 5.45
CA ASN A 93 -7.56 -2.13 5.70
C ASN A 93 -7.57 -0.60 5.88
N ALA A 94 -8.32 0.13 5.04
CA ALA A 94 -8.48 1.56 5.18
C ALA A 94 -9.12 1.93 6.54
N ASP A 95 -10.11 1.16 7.00
CA ASP A 95 -10.71 1.34 8.33
C ASP A 95 -9.69 1.13 9.46
N VAL A 96 -8.80 0.12 9.36
CA VAL A 96 -7.71 -0.11 10.32
C VAL A 96 -6.77 1.08 10.36
N ILE A 97 -6.31 1.56 9.21
CA ILE A 97 -5.41 2.71 9.10
C ILE A 97 -6.05 3.95 9.71
N ASN A 98 -7.30 4.27 9.34
CA ASN A 98 -8.05 5.40 9.88
C ASN A 98 -8.20 5.34 11.42
N ARG A 99 -8.33 4.16 12.00
CA ARG A 99 -8.39 3.98 13.46
C ARG A 99 -7.04 4.20 14.10
N VAL A 100 -5.97 3.64 13.52
CA VAL A 100 -4.60 3.82 14.01
C VAL A 100 -4.16 5.29 13.97
N GLU A 101 -4.57 6.05 12.95
CA GLU A 101 -4.28 7.48 12.86
C GLU A 101 -4.98 8.31 13.93
N LYS A 102 -6.22 7.93 14.28
CA LYS A 102 -7.02 8.62 15.31
C LYS A 102 -6.62 8.26 16.74
N THR A 103 -5.92 7.14 16.94
CA THR A 103 -5.54 6.71 18.30
C THR A 103 -4.23 7.37 18.75
N ARG A 104 -4.20 7.80 20.01
CA ARG A 104 -2.96 8.28 20.67
C ARG A 104 -2.04 7.14 21.12
N LEU A 105 -2.52 5.91 21.05
CA LEU A 105 -1.81 4.72 21.52
C LEU A 105 -0.63 4.32 20.61
N LYS A 106 -0.61 4.79 19.35
CA LYS A 106 0.49 4.53 18.41
C LYS A 106 1.87 4.85 18.99
N LYS A 107 1.96 5.90 19.82
CA LYS A 107 3.21 6.31 20.49
C LYS A 107 3.74 5.26 21.48
N TYR A 108 2.87 4.46 22.09
CA TYR A 108 3.22 3.47 23.11
C TYR A 108 3.37 2.06 22.55
N PHE A 109 2.57 1.70 21.54
CA PHE A 109 2.49 0.34 21.02
C PHE A 109 3.27 0.16 19.69
N GLY A 110 3.80 1.23 19.10
CA GLY A 110 4.51 1.15 17.83
C GLY A 110 3.69 0.44 16.76
N SER A 111 4.28 -0.53 16.06
CA SER A 111 3.59 -1.31 15.02
C SER A 111 2.53 -2.29 15.55
N TYR A 112 2.60 -2.69 16.83
CA TYR A 112 1.59 -3.58 17.42
C TYR A 112 0.18 -2.98 17.45
N ILE A 113 0.05 -1.64 17.37
CA ILE A 113 -1.25 -0.97 17.34
C ILE A 113 -2.09 -1.42 16.13
N TYR A 114 -1.46 -1.71 14.99
CA TYR A 114 -2.18 -2.19 13.80
C TYR A 114 -2.83 -3.55 14.04
N LEU A 115 -2.19 -4.44 14.81
CA LEU A 115 -2.77 -5.72 15.19
C LEU A 115 -4.00 -5.52 16.11
N VAL A 116 -3.88 -4.66 17.12
CA VAL A 116 -4.97 -4.36 18.06
C VAL A 116 -6.16 -3.74 17.33
N GLU A 117 -5.92 -2.68 16.55
CA GLU A 117 -6.98 -2.03 15.78
C GLU A 117 -7.55 -2.93 14.68
N GLY A 118 -6.73 -3.82 14.12
CA GLY A 118 -7.17 -4.85 13.19
C GLY A 118 -8.19 -5.80 13.82
N VAL A 119 -7.92 -6.33 15.02
CA VAL A 119 -8.87 -7.18 15.77
C VAL A 119 -10.16 -6.44 16.06
N ILE A 120 -10.08 -5.18 16.53
CA ILE A 120 -11.28 -4.37 16.81
C ILE A 120 -12.07 -4.11 15.52
N THR A 121 -11.40 -3.84 14.41
CA THR A 121 -12.04 -3.60 13.11
C THR A 121 -12.70 -4.87 12.57
N ILE A 122 -12.09 -6.05 12.75
CA ILE A 122 -12.70 -7.33 12.41
C ILE A 122 -14.03 -7.53 13.17
N LEU A 123 -14.04 -7.27 14.48
CA LEU A 123 -15.26 -7.40 15.31
C LEU A 123 -16.37 -6.43 14.87
N LYS A 124 -15.98 -5.29 14.29
CA LYS A 124 -16.88 -4.24 13.80
C LYS A 124 -16.84 -4.12 12.27
N LEU A 125 -16.61 -5.23 11.58
CA LEU A 125 -16.48 -5.27 10.12
C LEU A 125 -17.63 -4.52 9.45
N LYS A 126 -17.29 -3.49 8.71
CA LYS A 126 -18.22 -2.75 7.86
C LYS A 126 -18.23 -3.34 6.47
N LYS A 127 -19.34 -3.17 5.80
CA LYS A 127 -19.52 -3.50 4.39
C LYS A 127 -19.94 -2.26 3.64
N TYR A 128 -19.34 -2.07 2.47
CA TYR A 128 -19.53 -0.88 1.68
C TYR A 128 -20.17 -1.21 0.35
N TYR A 129 -20.97 -0.28 -0.17
CA TYR A 129 -21.30 -0.30 -1.58
C TYR A 129 -20.02 -0.06 -2.39
N ALA A 130 -19.85 -0.82 -3.46
CA ALA A 130 -18.81 -0.56 -4.45
C ALA A 130 -19.27 -1.01 -5.83
N LYS A 131 -18.95 -0.17 -6.81
CA LYS A 131 -19.02 -0.51 -8.24
C LYS A 131 -17.60 -0.39 -8.78
N ILE A 132 -17.03 -1.52 -9.14
CA ILE A 132 -15.64 -1.67 -9.58
C ILE A 132 -15.67 -2.05 -11.04
N GLN A 133 -15.09 -1.23 -11.90
CA GLN A 133 -14.97 -1.48 -13.32
C GLN A 133 -13.50 -1.70 -13.69
N VAL A 134 -13.21 -2.85 -14.30
CA VAL A 134 -11.91 -3.25 -14.82
C VAL A 134 -12.08 -3.63 -16.29
N GLY A 135 -11.66 -2.75 -17.20
CA GLY A 135 -11.99 -2.85 -18.63
C GLY A 135 -13.50 -2.93 -18.85
N ASP A 136 -13.96 -3.96 -19.55
CA ASP A 136 -15.40 -4.20 -19.81
C ASP A 136 -16.13 -4.92 -18.67
N ASN A 137 -15.40 -5.39 -17.67
CA ASN A 137 -15.98 -6.12 -16.54
C ASN A 137 -16.42 -5.17 -15.44
N ILE A 138 -17.67 -5.29 -15.03
CA ILE A 138 -18.25 -4.51 -13.92
C ILE A 138 -18.62 -5.48 -12.80
N LEU A 139 -18.12 -5.19 -11.59
CA LEU A 139 -18.55 -5.81 -10.35
C LEU A 139 -19.27 -4.77 -9.51
N GLU A 140 -20.53 -5.00 -9.21
CA GLU A 140 -21.33 -4.18 -8.31
C GLU A 140 -21.75 -4.98 -7.09
N THR A 141 -21.55 -4.43 -5.89
CA THR A 141 -21.86 -5.10 -4.62
C THR A 141 -22.21 -4.08 -3.53
N ASN A 142 -23.12 -4.45 -2.64
CA ASN A 142 -23.38 -3.73 -1.39
C ASN A 142 -22.61 -4.31 -0.19
N ASN A 143 -21.75 -5.29 -0.43
CA ASN A 143 -21.06 -6.04 0.62
C ASN A 143 -19.55 -6.13 0.37
N LEU A 144 -18.92 -5.06 -0.10
CA LEU A 144 -17.46 -4.98 -0.18
C LEU A 144 -16.88 -4.97 1.23
N CYS A 145 -16.04 -5.94 1.54
CA CYS A 145 -15.28 -6.00 2.79
C CYS A 145 -13.88 -5.41 2.63
N LEU A 146 -13.22 -5.71 1.52
CA LEU A 146 -11.86 -5.27 1.20
C LEU A 146 -11.68 -5.19 -0.31
N LEU A 147 -11.17 -4.08 -0.79
CA LEU A 147 -10.53 -3.93 -2.09
C LEU A 147 -9.11 -3.44 -1.83
N ASN A 148 -8.14 -4.15 -2.34
CA ASN A 148 -6.73 -3.81 -2.23
C ASN A 148 -6.10 -3.79 -3.62
N LEU A 149 -5.40 -2.71 -3.93
CA LEU A 149 -4.68 -2.48 -5.19
C LEU A 149 -3.19 -2.45 -4.88
N MET A 150 -2.45 -3.43 -5.34
CA MET A 150 -1.02 -3.54 -5.07
C MET A 150 -0.19 -3.31 -6.32
N LEU A 151 0.86 -2.52 -6.19
CA LEU A 151 1.99 -2.47 -7.12
C LEU A 151 3.11 -3.40 -6.64
N GLN A 152 3.27 -3.52 -5.33
CA GLN A 152 4.30 -4.29 -4.65
C GLN A 152 3.70 -5.46 -3.87
N PRO A 153 4.48 -6.52 -3.54
CA PRO A 153 3.93 -7.69 -2.83
C PRO A 153 3.42 -7.40 -1.41
N TYR A 154 4.06 -6.49 -0.68
CA TYR A 154 3.88 -6.32 0.76
C TYR A 154 3.22 -5.00 1.12
N GLU A 155 2.37 -5.03 2.16
CA GLU A 155 1.75 -3.89 2.80
C GLU A 155 1.44 -4.20 4.28
N GLY A 156 1.17 -3.16 5.08
CA GLY A 156 0.73 -3.31 6.47
C GLY A 156 1.78 -3.89 7.42
N GLY A 157 3.08 -3.69 7.13
CA GLY A 157 4.18 -4.15 7.96
C GLY A 157 4.62 -5.58 7.67
N GLY A 158 4.46 -6.05 6.45
CA GLY A 158 4.96 -7.34 5.96
C GLY A 158 3.90 -8.36 5.60
N ILE A 159 2.64 -7.97 5.53
CA ILE A 159 1.57 -8.82 5.01
C ILE A 159 1.71 -8.91 3.49
N LYS A 160 1.78 -10.12 2.96
CA LYS A 160 1.91 -10.35 1.53
C LYS A 160 0.54 -10.41 0.87
N PHE A 161 0.09 -9.30 0.31
CA PHE A 161 -1.20 -9.19 -0.38
C PHE A 161 -1.17 -9.72 -1.81
N SER A 162 -0.04 -9.61 -2.49
CA SER A 162 0.13 -10.16 -3.83
C SER A 162 1.30 -11.14 -3.89
N ASN A 163 1.08 -12.29 -4.50
CA ASN A 163 2.14 -13.28 -4.74
C ASN A 163 2.90 -13.02 -6.05
N THR A 164 2.40 -12.14 -6.89
CA THR A 164 2.91 -11.94 -8.26
C THR A 164 3.22 -10.48 -8.61
N ALA A 165 2.94 -9.52 -7.73
CA ALA A 165 3.31 -8.12 -7.96
C ALA A 165 4.83 -7.95 -7.94
N THR A 166 5.35 -7.16 -8.85
CA THR A 166 6.80 -6.90 -9.00
C THR A 166 7.15 -5.42 -8.92
N GLY A 167 6.15 -4.54 -9.09
CA GLY A 167 6.32 -3.09 -9.12
C GLY A 167 6.93 -2.54 -10.38
N CYS A 168 7.00 -3.33 -11.45
CA CYS A 168 7.54 -2.94 -12.76
C CYS A 168 6.86 -3.67 -13.92
N ASP A 169 5.62 -4.17 -13.72
CA ASP A 169 4.85 -4.83 -14.77
C ASP A 169 3.73 -3.93 -15.34
N GLY A 170 3.65 -2.67 -14.88
CA GLY A 170 2.66 -1.69 -15.34
C GLY A 170 1.23 -2.04 -14.93
N GLN A 171 1.04 -2.89 -13.92
CA GLN A 171 -0.27 -3.40 -13.55
C GLN A 171 -0.54 -3.29 -12.06
N PHE A 172 -1.79 -2.98 -11.73
CA PHE A 172 -2.34 -3.20 -10.41
C PHE A 172 -2.68 -4.67 -10.21
N HIS A 173 -2.20 -5.24 -9.12
CA HIS A 173 -2.65 -6.53 -8.62
C HIS A 173 -3.80 -6.29 -7.66
N ILE A 174 -5.00 -6.62 -8.11
CA ILE A 174 -6.26 -6.26 -7.46
C ILE A 174 -6.78 -7.46 -6.69
N MET A 175 -7.00 -7.30 -5.38
CA MET A 175 -7.68 -8.30 -4.57
C MET A 175 -9.01 -7.74 -4.06
N ILE A 176 -10.09 -8.49 -4.27
CA ILE A 176 -11.44 -8.11 -3.86
C ILE A 176 -11.99 -9.20 -2.95
N MET A 177 -12.41 -8.81 -1.75
CA MET A 177 -13.19 -9.63 -0.82
C MET A 177 -14.58 -9.01 -0.65
N ALA A 178 -15.59 -9.66 -1.22
CA ALA A 178 -16.96 -9.16 -1.22
C ALA A 178 -17.97 -10.32 -1.08
N ASP A 179 -19.22 -9.99 -0.78
CA ASP A 179 -20.37 -10.89 -0.76
C ASP A 179 -20.15 -12.14 0.11
N MET A 180 -19.54 -11.94 1.27
CA MET A 180 -19.25 -13.02 2.21
C MET A 180 -19.79 -12.75 3.62
N SER A 181 -19.98 -13.82 4.40
CA SER A 181 -20.30 -13.73 5.82
C SER A 181 -19.08 -13.26 6.61
N TRP A 182 -19.31 -12.76 7.83
CA TRP A 182 -18.26 -12.36 8.76
C TRP A 182 -17.27 -13.49 9.03
N PHE A 183 -17.73 -14.71 9.29
CA PHE A 183 -16.86 -15.87 9.53
C PHE A 183 -15.99 -16.21 8.32
N ARG A 184 -16.54 -16.06 7.11
CA ARG A 184 -15.81 -16.29 5.87
C ARG A 184 -14.73 -15.20 5.67
N PHE A 185 -15.04 -13.95 5.96
CA PHE A 185 -14.06 -12.88 5.89
C PHE A 185 -12.90 -13.13 6.85
N VAL A 186 -13.18 -13.45 8.12
CA VAL A 186 -12.14 -13.76 9.12
C VAL A 186 -11.26 -14.92 8.67
N TYR A 187 -11.87 -16.00 8.19
CA TYR A 187 -11.12 -17.15 7.67
C TYR A 187 -10.22 -16.77 6.48
N ASN A 188 -10.76 -16.05 5.50
CA ASN A 188 -10.01 -15.61 4.33
C ASN A 188 -8.88 -14.65 4.71
N TYR A 189 -9.13 -13.77 5.68
CA TYR A 189 -8.11 -12.84 6.17
C TYR A 189 -6.98 -13.57 6.92
N ILE A 190 -7.29 -14.58 7.72
CA ILE A 190 -6.27 -15.44 8.34
C ILE A 190 -5.46 -16.19 7.25
N CYS A 191 -6.11 -16.70 6.21
CA CYS A 191 -5.42 -17.32 5.09
C CYS A 191 -4.51 -16.33 4.34
N LEU A 192 -4.93 -15.05 4.22
CA LEU A 192 -4.11 -13.98 3.67
C LEU A 192 -2.84 -13.79 4.53
N LEU A 193 -2.98 -13.68 5.84
CA LEU A 193 -1.82 -13.57 6.75
C LEU A 193 -0.86 -14.76 6.66
N LEU A 194 -1.37 -15.94 6.27
CA LEU A 194 -0.60 -17.15 6.04
C LEU A 194 -0.15 -17.32 4.57
N HIS A 195 -0.33 -16.30 3.73
CA HIS A 195 0.01 -16.31 2.30
C HIS A 195 -0.70 -17.40 1.47
N LYS A 196 -1.92 -17.81 1.87
CA LYS A 196 -2.71 -18.90 1.26
C LYS A 196 -4.07 -18.42 0.72
N HIS A 197 -4.11 -17.21 0.15
CA HIS A 197 -5.36 -16.53 -0.20
C HIS A 197 -5.76 -16.62 -1.69
N ASP A 198 -4.90 -17.09 -2.59
CA ASP A 198 -5.09 -16.97 -4.04
C ASP A 198 -6.32 -17.71 -4.61
N LYS A 199 -6.83 -18.73 -3.92
CA LYS A 199 -7.91 -19.59 -4.42
C LYS A 199 -9.08 -19.74 -3.46
N LEU A 200 -9.32 -18.75 -2.62
CA LEU A 200 -10.37 -18.82 -1.61
C LEU A 200 -11.72 -18.38 -2.18
N LYS A 201 -12.79 -19.05 -1.74
CA LYS A 201 -14.16 -18.65 -2.09
C LYS A 201 -14.45 -17.23 -1.58
N GLY A 202 -14.91 -16.36 -2.47
CA GLY A 202 -15.22 -14.95 -2.16
C GLY A 202 -14.02 -14.02 -2.25
N VAL A 203 -12.84 -14.52 -2.62
CA VAL A 203 -11.67 -13.73 -2.99
C VAL A 203 -11.54 -13.73 -4.51
N ARG A 204 -11.45 -12.55 -5.10
CA ARG A 204 -11.17 -12.39 -6.54
C ARG A 204 -9.83 -11.70 -6.66
N ILE A 205 -8.97 -12.23 -7.53
CA ILE A 205 -7.65 -11.66 -7.84
C ILE A 205 -7.64 -11.36 -9.33
N LEU A 206 -7.33 -10.12 -9.68
CA LEU A 206 -7.32 -9.60 -11.04
C LEU A 206 -6.02 -8.81 -11.25
N LYS A 207 -5.70 -8.56 -12.52
CA LYS A 207 -4.66 -7.61 -12.91
C LYS A 207 -5.22 -6.63 -13.92
N ALA A 208 -4.85 -5.37 -13.81
CA ALA A 208 -5.20 -4.32 -14.76
C ALA A 208 -4.22 -3.15 -14.67
N ASP A 209 -4.08 -2.41 -15.76
CA ASP A 209 -3.35 -1.14 -15.81
C ASP A 209 -4.16 0.02 -15.23
N SER A 210 -5.49 -0.12 -15.26
CA SER A 210 -6.41 0.90 -14.79
C SER A 210 -7.73 0.29 -14.30
N LEU A 211 -8.40 0.98 -13.38
CA LEU A 211 -9.74 0.63 -12.93
C LEU A 211 -10.47 1.88 -12.44
N SER A 212 -11.80 1.79 -12.43
CA SER A 212 -12.67 2.80 -11.81
C SER A 212 -13.39 2.19 -10.61
N VAL A 213 -13.48 2.93 -9.53
CA VAL A 213 -14.19 2.51 -8.31
C VAL A 213 -15.10 3.61 -7.82
N GLU A 214 -16.40 3.33 -7.76
CA GLU A 214 -17.38 4.15 -7.04
C GLU A 214 -17.69 3.45 -5.71
N THR A 215 -17.59 4.14 -4.59
CA THR A 215 -17.82 3.54 -3.27
C THR A 215 -18.53 4.48 -2.31
N SER A 216 -19.26 3.90 -1.36
CA SER A 216 -19.86 4.63 -0.22
C SER A 216 -18.89 4.91 0.92
N GLN A 217 -17.65 4.41 0.84
CA GLN A 217 -16.61 4.73 1.81
C GLN A 217 -16.03 6.13 1.51
N SER A 218 -16.07 7.01 2.48
CA SER A 218 -15.52 8.38 2.43
C SER A 218 -14.21 8.47 3.18
#